data_eb24db4338654d14b7fc110e554832f1
#
_entry.id   eb24db4338654d14b7fc110e554832f1
#
_cell.length_a   1.000
_cell.length_b   1.000
_cell.length_c   1.000
_cell.angle_alpha   90.00
_cell.angle_beta   90.00
_cell.angle_gamma   90.00
#
_symmetry.space_group_name_H-M   'P 1'
#
loop_
_entity.id
_entity.type
_entity.pdbx_description
1 polymer ?
#
loop_
_entity_poly.entity_id
_entity_poly.type
_entity_poly.pdbx_seq_one_letter_code
_entity_poly.pdbx_strand_id
1 'polypeptide(L)'
;MKTYIFKHSLLGVIVGLSILGCTEGDKFDYNKNVAFITGTETTPVTKFVVEDTPSSYAITASTTDKVDKDVNVKFAIDRSLVESYNQEHNTKYYAIPDGAAVLENADAVVQAGKAFSTPVTVKVTSTEDFAEGRVYVIPVTMTQVEGLDILKPSKTIFLQISRVIHFTSLNISNTNLYSNFIFSDDKKQELSNFTYEIKCYSQEWHRIARLCSFTSADEQRSSMLRFGENGLDINALQWVSPSGSIVSSTRFSTDRW
;
A
#
# COMPACT_ATOMS: atom_id res chain seq x y z
N MET A 1 67.41 21.38 -15.16
CA MET A 1 66.41 22.45 -15.32
C MET A 1 65.32 22.12 -16.35
N LYS A 2 65.06 20.85 -16.64
CA LYS A 2 64.02 20.42 -17.61
C LYS A 2 62.80 19.71 -16.98
N THR A 3 62.83 19.46 -15.68
CA THR A 3 61.79 18.65 -15.02
C THR A 3 60.64 19.49 -14.41
N TYR A 4 60.79 20.78 -14.23
CA TYR A 4 59.77 21.64 -13.61
C TYR A 4 58.72 22.17 -14.59
N ILE A 5 59.07 22.29 -15.88
CA ILE A 5 58.17 22.82 -16.93
C ILE A 5 57.01 21.80 -17.20
N PHE A 6 57.32 20.50 -17.09
CA PHE A 6 56.34 19.45 -17.38
C PHE A 6 55.25 19.29 -16.28
N LYS A 7 55.61 19.58 -15.01
CA LYS A 7 54.68 19.49 -13.89
C LYS A 7 53.64 20.62 -13.88
N HIS A 8 54.00 21.81 -14.31
CA HIS A 8 53.07 22.93 -14.37
C HIS A 8 52.14 22.86 -15.59
N SER A 9 52.59 22.27 -16.69
CA SER A 9 51.76 22.05 -17.88
C SER A 9 50.68 21.00 -17.62
N LEU A 10 50.99 19.94 -16.86
CA LEU A 10 50.03 18.89 -16.53
C LEU A 10 48.96 19.38 -15.53
N LEU A 11 49.35 20.26 -14.59
CA LEU A 11 48.42 20.85 -13.63
C LEU A 11 47.44 21.82 -14.29
N GLY A 12 47.91 22.58 -15.29
CA GLY A 12 47.06 23.48 -16.08
C GLY A 12 45.99 22.77 -16.91
N VAL A 13 46.35 21.58 -17.47
CA VAL A 13 45.41 20.76 -18.25
C VAL A 13 44.34 20.11 -17.33
N ILE A 14 44.69 19.67 -16.12
CA ILE A 14 43.75 19.08 -15.18
C ILE A 14 42.76 20.13 -14.63
N VAL A 15 43.21 21.36 -14.37
CA VAL A 15 42.33 22.46 -13.93
C VAL A 15 41.44 22.94 -15.07
N GLY A 16 41.90 22.91 -16.32
CA GLY A 16 41.13 23.28 -17.51
C GLY A 16 40.01 22.29 -17.85
N LEU A 17 40.18 20.98 -17.55
CA LEU A 17 39.15 19.96 -17.80
C LEU A 17 38.04 19.96 -16.72
N SER A 18 38.30 20.48 -15.53
CA SER A 18 37.28 20.54 -14.47
C SER A 18 36.25 21.67 -14.64
N ILE A 19 36.46 22.59 -15.58
CA ILE A 19 35.54 23.71 -15.84
C ILE A 19 34.53 23.39 -16.95
N LEU A 20 34.73 22.31 -17.70
CA LEU A 20 33.81 21.87 -18.76
C LEU A 20 32.69 20.92 -18.29
N GLY A 21 32.57 20.68 -16.97
CA GLY A 21 31.64 19.76 -16.39
C GLY A 21 30.31 20.37 -15.90
N CYS A 22 30.04 21.65 -16.13
CA CYS A 22 28.70 22.21 -15.98
C CYS A 22 28.05 22.30 -17.36
N THR A 23 27.57 21.17 -17.88
CA THR A 23 26.43 21.24 -18.79
C THR A 23 25.32 21.86 -17.98
N GLU A 24 24.86 23.05 -18.38
CA GLU A 24 23.57 23.57 -17.94
C GLU A 24 22.58 22.41 -18.15
N GLY A 25 22.12 21.80 -17.04
CA GLY A 25 20.99 20.92 -17.12
C GLY A 25 19.89 21.71 -17.81
N ASP A 26 19.23 21.10 -18.77
CA ASP A 26 18.11 21.69 -19.47
C ASP A 26 17.25 22.42 -18.42
N LYS A 27 17.33 23.73 -18.37
CA LYS A 27 16.38 24.53 -17.62
C LYS A 27 15.06 24.23 -18.30
N PHE A 28 14.23 23.44 -17.64
CA PHE A 28 12.83 23.31 -18.00
C PHE A 28 12.19 24.71 -17.82
N ASP A 29 12.47 25.59 -18.76
CA ASP A 29 11.86 26.89 -18.84
C ASP A 29 10.46 26.65 -19.44
N TYR A 30 9.52 26.21 -18.58
CA TYR A 30 8.12 26.16 -18.93
C TYR A 30 7.60 27.58 -19.02
N ASN A 31 7.94 28.27 -20.12
CA ASN A 31 7.40 29.57 -20.47
C ASN A 31 5.90 29.51 -20.82
N LYS A 32 5.27 28.37 -20.62
CA LYS A 32 3.85 28.14 -20.86
C LYS A 32 3.16 27.65 -19.58
N ASN A 33 1.99 28.21 -19.33
CA ASN A 33 1.11 27.68 -18.30
C ASN A 33 0.60 26.30 -18.73
N VAL A 34 0.82 25.28 -17.90
CA VAL A 34 0.40 23.91 -18.13
C VAL A 34 -0.41 23.39 -16.94
N ALA A 35 -1.34 22.48 -17.23
CA ALA A 35 -2.15 21.84 -16.21
C ALA A 35 -1.60 20.47 -15.81
N PHE A 36 -1.75 20.12 -14.54
CA PHE A 36 -1.37 18.82 -13.97
C PHE A 36 -2.27 18.45 -12.79
N ILE A 37 -2.31 17.18 -12.39
CA ILE A 37 -3.04 16.76 -11.19
C ILE A 37 -2.21 17.12 -9.96
N THR A 38 -2.81 17.83 -9.01
CA THR A 38 -2.16 18.24 -7.76
C THR A 38 -1.64 17.02 -7.00
N GLY A 39 -0.37 17.09 -6.56
CA GLY A 39 0.29 16.02 -5.80
C GLY A 39 0.98 14.95 -6.65
N THR A 40 0.92 15.05 -7.99
CA THR A 40 1.62 14.11 -8.89
C THR A 40 3.00 14.58 -9.31
N GLU A 41 3.48 15.71 -8.81
CA GLU A 41 4.75 16.33 -9.19
C GLU A 41 5.97 15.47 -8.81
N THR A 42 5.85 14.72 -7.73
CA THR A 42 6.93 13.84 -7.23
C THR A 42 6.62 12.36 -7.43
N THR A 43 5.36 11.96 -7.28
CA THR A 43 4.91 10.58 -7.48
C THR A 43 3.47 10.55 -7.95
N PRO A 44 3.14 9.77 -8.97
CA PRO A 44 1.76 9.64 -9.43
C PRO A 44 0.91 8.74 -8.53
N VAL A 45 1.49 8.09 -7.50
CA VAL A 45 0.77 7.16 -6.61
C VAL A 45 0.53 7.81 -5.25
N THR A 46 -0.72 7.78 -4.81
CA THR A 46 -1.14 8.29 -3.50
C THR A 46 -2.01 7.26 -2.80
N LYS A 47 -1.82 7.08 -1.49
CA LYS A 47 -2.68 6.21 -0.68
C LYS A 47 -4.07 6.82 -0.50
N PHE A 48 -5.08 6.00 -0.77
CA PHE A 48 -6.46 6.28 -0.41
C PHE A 48 -6.91 5.25 0.63
N VAL A 49 -7.06 5.69 1.87
CA VAL A 49 -7.53 4.83 2.98
C VAL A 49 -9.04 4.69 2.89
N VAL A 50 -9.51 3.44 2.79
CA VAL A 50 -10.92 3.08 2.78
C VAL A 50 -11.22 2.33 4.07
N GLU A 51 -11.90 2.98 5.02
CA GLU A 51 -12.33 2.38 6.29
C GLU A 51 -13.64 1.65 6.08
N ASP A 52 -14.68 2.41 5.77
CA ASP A 52 -16.02 1.91 5.45
C ASP A 52 -16.43 2.40 4.07
N THR A 53 -17.35 1.69 3.42
CA THR A 53 -17.92 2.14 2.16
C THR A 53 -19.31 2.77 2.38
N PRO A 54 -19.58 3.91 1.72
CA PRO A 54 -18.75 4.59 0.73
C PRO A 54 -17.65 5.47 1.34
N SER A 55 -16.44 5.43 0.76
CA SER A 55 -15.33 6.33 1.08
C SER A 55 -15.02 7.25 -0.10
N SER A 56 -14.60 8.48 0.18
CA SER A 56 -14.37 9.51 -0.84
C SER A 56 -12.96 10.10 -0.78
N TYR A 57 -12.42 10.45 -1.96
CA TYR A 57 -11.14 11.12 -2.10
C TYR A 57 -11.27 12.28 -3.09
N ALA A 58 -10.82 13.48 -2.69
CA ALA A 58 -10.88 14.67 -3.52
C ALA A 58 -9.59 14.83 -4.35
N ILE A 59 -9.72 15.12 -5.62
CA ILE A 59 -8.64 15.41 -6.56
C ILE A 59 -8.85 16.80 -7.13
N THR A 60 -7.77 17.56 -7.31
CA THR A 60 -7.77 18.87 -7.97
C THR A 60 -6.77 18.88 -9.12
N ALA A 61 -7.03 19.68 -10.13
CA ALA A 61 -6.02 20.08 -11.09
C ALA A 61 -5.32 21.34 -10.59
N SER A 62 -4.02 21.43 -10.87
CA SER A 62 -3.21 22.64 -10.70
C SER A 62 -2.74 23.15 -12.05
N THR A 63 -2.43 24.44 -12.11
CA THR A 63 -1.74 25.06 -13.23
C THR A 63 -0.43 25.67 -12.74
N THR A 64 0.59 25.74 -13.60
CA THR A 64 1.90 26.28 -13.22
C THR A 64 1.85 27.76 -12.86
N ASP A 65 0.86 28.49 -13.37
CA ASP A 65 0.59 29.87 -13.03
C ASP A 65 -0.93 30.10 -12.96
N LYS A 66 -1.34 31.26 -12.44
CA LYS A 66 -2.76 31.68 -12.41
C LYS A 66 -3.32 31.79 -13.82
N VAL A 67 -4.56 31.41 -13.99
CA VAL A 67 -5.26 31.53 -15.27
C VAL A 67 -5.97 32.88 -15.37
N ASP A 68 -5.98 33.50 -16.57
CA ASP A 68 -6.64 34.80 -16.83
C ASP A 68 -8.14 34.66 -17.02
N LYS A 69 -8.62 33.49 -17.37
CA LYS A 69 -10.04 33.15 -17.57
C LYS A 69 -10.33 31.78 -16.99
N ASP A 70 -11.58 31.45 -16.79
CA ASP A 70 -12.00 30.14 -16.34
C ASP A 70 -11.53 29.04 -17.31
N VAL A 71 -10.96 27.99 -16.77
CA VAL A 71 -10.45 26.82 -17.50
C VAL A 71 -11.18 25.57 -17.05
N ASN A 72 -11.91 24.96 -17.98
CA ASN A 72 -12.60 23.69 -17.74
C ASN A 72 -11.61 22.52 -17.85
N VAL A 73 -11.68 21.60 -16.87
CA VAL A 73 -10.86 20.40 -16.79
C VAL A 73 -11.77 19.19 -16.66
N LYS A 74 -11.54 18.14 -17.48
CA LYS A 74 -12.29 16.88 -17.41
C LYS A 74 -11.41 15.75 -16.94
N PHE A 75 -11.98 14.91 -16.09
CA PHE A 75 -11.35 13.74 -15.53
C PHE A 75 -12.12 12.46 -15.92
N ALA A 76 -11.40 11.35 -15.96
CA ALA A 76 -11.99 10.03 -16.12
C ALA A 76 -11.20 8.98 -15.33
N ILE A 77 -11.87 7.93 -14.90
CA ILE A 77 -11.22 6.70 -14.42
C ILE A 77 -10.84 5.87 -15.63
N ASP A 78 -9.55 5.62 -15.84
CA ASP A 78 -9.04 4.81 -16.95
C ASP A 78 -8.27 3.60 -16.42
N ARG A 79 -8.96 2.48 -16.26
CA ARG A 79 -8.39 1.24 -15.72
C ARG A 79 -7.34 0.62 -16.62
N SER A 80 -7.33 0.90 -17.93
CA SER A 80 -6.35 0.37 -18.87
C SER A 80 -4.92 0.82 -18.57
N LEU A 81 -4.76 1.94 -17.84
CA LEU A 81 -3.46 2.49 -17.47
C LEU A 81 -2.71 1.66 -16.41
N VAL A 82 -3.38 0.74 -15.70
CA VAL A 82 -2.74 -0.08 -14.66
C VAL A 82 -1.71 -1.03 -15.23
N GLU A 83 -2.03 -1.67 -16.34
CA GLU A 83 -1.12 -2.63 -17.00
C GLU A 83 0.18 -1.94 -17.45
N SER A 84 0.07 -0.82 -18.16
CA SER A 84 1.24 -0.05 -18.62
C SER A 84 2.07 0.49 -17.46
N TYR A 85 1.40 0.97 -16.39
CA TYR A 85 2.08 1.42 -15.19
C TYR A 85 2.86 0.30 -14.50
N ASN A 86 2.25 -0.89 -14.36
CA ASN A 86 2.93 -2.06 -13.78
C ASN A 86 4.19 -2.46 -14.56
N GLN A 87 4.11 -2.45 -15.90
CA GLN A 87 5.25 -2.77 -16.76
C GLN A 87 6.38 -1.75 -16.63
N GLU A 88 6.05 -0.47 -16.62
CA GLU A 88 7.02 0.63 -16.54
C GLU A 88 7.72 0.68 -15.17
N HIS A 89 6.98 0.45 -14.07
CA HIS A 89 7.47 0.60 -12.70
C HIS A 89 7.73 -0.72 -11.96
N ASN A 90 7.61 -1.87 -12.65
CA ASN A 90 7.77 -3.22 -12.07
C ASN A 90 6.92 -3.42 -10.81
N THR A 91 5.66 -2.97 -10.86
CA THR A 91 4.68 -3.12 -9.79
C THR A 91 3.69 -4.25 -10.10
N LYS A 92 2.82 -4.60 -9.12
CA LYS A 92 1.79 -5.64 -9.27
C LYS A 92 0.44 -5.09 -8.76
N TYR A 93 0.04 -3.95 -9.28
CA TYR A 93 -1.25 -3.38 -8.96
C TYR A 93 -2.38 -4.03 -9.79
N TYR A 94 -3.57 -4.04 -9.22
CA TYR A 94 -4.80 -4.47 -9.88
C TYR A 94 -5.71 -3.28 -10.08
N ALA A 95 -6.32 -3.18 -11.25
CA ALA A 95 -7.37 -2.19 -11.46
C ALA A 95 -8.55 -2.47 -10.54
N ILE A 96 -9.16 -1.40 -10.00
CA ILE A 96 -10.37 -1.56 -9.19
C ILE A 96 -11.48 -2.26 -10.00
N PRO A 97 -12.27 -3.19 -9.41
CA PRO A 97 -13.38 -3.85 -10.08
C PRO A 97 -14.39 -2.86 -10.67
N ASP A 98 -15.11 -3.30 -11.71
CA ASP A 98 -16.14 -2.49 -12.33
C ASP A 98 -17.25 -2.14 -11.34
N GLY A 99 -17.66 -0.87 -11.33
CA GLY A 99 -18.69 -0.38 -10.43
C GLY A 99 -18.24 -0.12 -8.99
N ALA A 100 -17.04 -0.59 -8.56
CA ALA A 100 -16.55 -0.40 -7.21
C ALA A 100 -16.06 1.03 -6.92
N ALA A 101 -15.82 1.85 -7.94
CA ALA A 101 -15.54 3.27 -7.79
C ALA A 101 -16.18 4.11 -8.90
N VAL A 102 -16.55 5.33 -8.55
CA VAL A 102 -17.16 6.31 -9.46
C VAL A 102 -16.54 7.69 -9.25
N LEU A 103 -16.59 8.53 -10.30
CA LEU A 103 -16.38 9.98 -10.18
C LEU A 103 -17.76 10.63 -9.98
N GLU A 104 -17.96 11.30 -8.85
CA GLU A 104 -19.23 12.02 -8.60
C GLU A 104 -19.37 13.26 -9.50
N ASN A 105 -18.25 13.97 -9.70
CA ASN A 105 -18.16 15.09 -10.65
C ASN A 105 -16.91 14.87 -11.50
N ALA A 106 -17.09 14.66 -12.79
CA ALA A 106 -15.97 14.47 -13.72
C ALA A 106 -15.38 15.79 -14.24
N ASP A 107 -16.10 16.89 -14.05
CA ASP A 107 -15.74 18.22 -14.53
C ASP A 107 -15.33 19.11 -13.35
N ALA A 108 -14.22 19.82 -13.52
CA ALA A 108 -13.70 20.82 -12.60
C ALA A 108 -13.39 22.13 -13.33
N VAL A 109 -13.31 23.22 -12.60
CA VAL A 109 -13.01 24.54 -13.16
C VAL A 109 -11.89 25.19 -12.37
N VAL A 110 -10.84 25.62 -13.06
CA VAL A 110 -9.86 26.59 -12.53
C VAL A 110 -10.41 27.97 -12.81
N GLN A 111 -10.86 28.69 -11.78
CA GLN A 111 -11.43 30.01 -11.93
C GLN A 111 -10.37 31.04 -12.27
N ALA A 112 -10.75 32.09 -13.01
CA ALA A 112 -9.90 33.24 -13.33
C ALA A 112 -9.20 33.79 -12.07
N GLY A 113 -7.88 34.02 -12.17
CA GLY A 113 -7.03 34.48 -11.06
C GLY A 113 -6.62 33.39 -10.08
N LYS A 114 -6.99 32.11 -10.30
CA LYS A 114 -6.60 30.95 -9.50
C LYS A 114 -5.62 30.06 -10.26
N ALA A 115 -4.92 29.18 -9.51
CA ALA A 115 -4.05 28.14 -10.03
C ALA A 115 -4.51 26.73 -9.63
N PHE A 116 -5.69 26.58 -9.03
CA PHE A 116 -6.27 25.31 -8.58
C PHE A 116 -7.72 25.21 -9.01
N SER A 117 -8.14 24.04 -9.44
CA SER A 117 -9.52 23.78 -9.81
C SER A 117 -10.43 23.56 -8.59
N THR A 118 -11.73 23.59 -8.83
CA THR A 118 -12.69 22.94 -7.94
C THR A 118 -12.35 21.45 -7.85
N PRO A 119 -12.62 20.79 -6.70
CA PRO A 119 -12.32 19.36 -6.54
C PRO A 119 -13.30 18.49 -7.35
N VAL A 120 -12.78 17.38 -7.87
CA VAL A 120 -13.58 16.22 -8.28
C VAL A 120 -13.48 15.14 -7.21
N THR A 121 -14.55 14.40 -6.98
CA THR A 121 -14.61 13.39 -5.93
C THR A 121 -14.60 11.99 -6.54
N VAL A 122 -13.59 11.21 -6.17
CA VAL A 122 -13.55 9.76 -6.41
C VAL A 122 -14.20 9.08 -5.21
N LYS A 123 -15.21 8.27 -5.46
CA LYS A 123 -15.95 7.54 -4.43
C LYS A 123 -15.81 6.05 -4.63
N VAL A 124 -15.29 5.36 -3.62
CA VAL A 124 -15.30 3.88 -3.55
C VAL A 124 -16.63 3.48 -2.93
N THR A 125 -17.43 2.74 -3.70
CA THR A 125 -18.82 2.37 -3.33
C THR A 125 -18.89 1.00 -2.67
N SER A 126 -17.98 0.07 -3.02
CA SER A 126 -17.89 -1.26 -2.45
C SER A 126 -16.46 -1.81 -2.50
N THR A 127 -16.11 -2.68 -1.57
CA THR A 127 -14.88 -3.46 -1.54
C THR A 127 -15.15 -4.97 -1.50
N GLU A 128 -16.38 -5.40 -1.74
CA GLU A 128 -16.80 -6.82 -1.64
C GLU A 128 -16.07 -7.71 -2.66
N ASP A 129 -15.84 -7.20 -3.86
CA ASP A 129 -15.14 -7.92 -4.94
C ASP A 129 -13.60 -7.85 -4.84
N PHE A 130 -13.08 -7.32 -3.74
CA PHE A 130 -11.63 -7.22 -3.57
C PHE A 130 -11.07 -8.54 -3.05
N ALA A 131 -10.26 -9.21 -3.87
CA ALA A 131 -9.56 -10.41 -3.47
C ALA A 131 -8.46 -10.11 -2.44
N GLU A 132 -8.26 -11.03 -1.50
CA GLU A 132 -7.18 -10.94 -0.52
C GLU A 132 -5.80 -10.96 -1.17
N GLY A 133 -4.85 -10.28 -0.55
CA GLY A 133 -3.47 -10.20 -1.03
C GLY A 133 -3.25 -9.35 -2.27
N ARG A 134 -4.30 -8.69 -2.81
CA ARG A 134 -4.19 -7.80 -3.96
C ARG A 134 -4.19 -6.34 -3.54
N VAL A 135 -3.35 -5.55 -4.20
CA VAL A 135 -3.31 -4.10 -4.05
C VAL A 135 -4.05 -3.47 -5.23
N TYR A 136 -5.17 -2.86 -4.95
CA TYR A 136 -6.00 -2.21 -5.97
C TYR A 136 -5.65 -0.75 -6.12
N VAL A 137 -5.75 -0.23 -7.36
CA VAL A 137 -5.55 1.19 -7.67
C VAL A 137 -6.69 1.71 -8.54
N ILE A 138 -6.98 3.00 -8.38
CA ILE A 138 -7.92 3.76 -9.23
C ILE A 138 -7.09 4.77 -10.01
N PRO A 139 -6.83 4.54 -11.30
CA PRO A 139 -6.20 5.55 -12.15
C PRO A 139 -7.22 6.62 -12.53
N VAL A 140 -6.96 7.85 -12.14
CA VAL A 140 -7.75 9.01 -12.54
C VAL A 140 -6.90 9.89 -13.42
N THR A 141 -7.34 10.15 -14.64
CA THR A 141 -6.59 10.91 -15.62
C THR A 141 -7.35 12.15 -16.07
N MET A 142 -6.63 13.24 -16.31
CA MET A 142 -7.16 14.38 -17.03
C MET A 142 -7.29 14.02 -18.51
N THR A 143 -8.51 14.11 -19.04
CA THR A 143 -8.80 13.80 -20.44
C THR A 143 -8.79 15.04 -21.32
N GLN A 144 -9.16 16.19 -20.74
CA GLN A 144 -9.24 17.47 -21.46
C GLN A 144 -8.98 18.61 -20.51
N VAL A 145 -8.26 19.63 -20.99
CA VAL A 145 -8.07 20.93 -20.35
C VAL A 145 -8.29 22.00 -21.41
N GLU A 146 -9.16 22.96 -21.14
CA GLU A 146 -9.51 23.97 -22.11
C GLU A 146 -8.43 25.05 -22.21
N GLY A 147 -7.80 25.18 -23.37
CA GLY A 147 -6.84 26.25 -23.68
C GLY A 147 -5.47 26.14 -23.01
N LEU A 148 -5.17 25.04 -22.33
CA LEU A 148 -3.87 24.76 -21.75
C LEU A 148 -3.37 23.38 -22.17
N ASP A 149 -2.05 23.23 -22.25
CA ASP A 149 -1.43 21.93 -22.42
C ASP A 149 -1.46 21.14 -21.08
N ILE A 150 -1.52 19.82 -21.17
CA ILE A 150 -1.45 18.92 -20.00
C ILE A 150 0.00 18.44 -19.84
N LEU A 151 0.55 18.58 -18.64
CA LEU A 151 1.86 18.02 -18.31
C LEU A 151 1.77 16.48 -18.29
N LYS A 152 2.32 15.85 -19.34
CA LYS A 152 2.16 14.40 -19.60
C LYS A 152 2.54 13.50 -18.41
N PRO A 153 3.67 13.69 -17.69
CA PRO A 153 4.03 12.84 -16.54
C PRO A 153 3.05 12.97 -15.36
N SER A 154 2.35 14.09 -15.26
CA SER A 154 1.47 14.44 -14.13
C SER A 154 -0.01 14.52 -14.52
N LYS A 155 -0.39 13.89 -15.63
CA LYS A 155 -1.78 13.87 -16.10
C LYS A 155 -2.65 12.81 -15.42
N THR A 156 -2.03 11.83 -14.73
CA THR A 156 -2.73 10.71 -14.11
C THR A 156 -2.27 10.55 -12.67
N ILE A 157 -3.22 10.36 -11.76
CA ILE A 157 -2.97 9.95 -10.38
C ILE A 157 -3.50 8.51 -10.18
N PHE A 158 -2.71 7.67 -9.52
CA PHE A 158 -3.09 6.33 -9.13
C PHE A 158 -3.42 6.32 -7.64
N LEU A 159 -4.70 6.24 -7.30
CA LEU A 159 -5.14 6.14 -5.91
C LEU A 159 -5.01 4.68 -5.46
N GLN A 160 -3.97 4.40 -4.69
CA GLN A 160 -3.72 3.08 -4.12
C GLN A 160 -4.66 2.84 -2.93
N ILE A 161 -5.56 1.89 -3.08
CA ILE A 161 -6.53 1.55 -2.04
C ILE A 161 -5.82 0.84 -0.88
N SER A 162 -6.00 1.38 0.31
CA SER A 162 -5.56 0.78 1.58
C SER A 162 -6.80 0.55 2.44
N ARG A 163 -7.25 -0.69 2.53
CA ARG A 163 -8.40 -1.03 3.38
C ARG A 163 -7.99 -1.07 4.84
N VAL A 164 -8.82 -0.50 5.70
CA VAL A 164 -8.75 -0.75 7.14
C VAL A 164 -9.51 -2.03 7.42
N ILE A 165 -8.81 -3.02 7.95
CA ILE A 165 -9.43 -4.28 8.34
C ILE A 165 -9.86 -4.16 9.79
N HIS A 166 -11.17 -4.10 10.03
CA HIS A 166 -11.76 -4.20 11.36
C HIS A 166 -11.90 -5.66 11.72
N PHE A 167 -11.38 -6.04 12.87
CA PHE A 167 -11.61 -7.38 13.41
C PHE A 167 -12.03 -7.30 14.86
N THR A 168 -12.90 -8.22 15.25
CA THR A 168 -13.31 -8.38 16.64
C THR A 168 -12.44 -9.44 17.30
N SER A 169 -11.78 -9.10 18.39
CA SER A 169 -11.05 -10.06 19.21
C SER A 169 -11.88 -10.51 20.40
N LEU A 170 -11.77 -11.78 20.77
CA LEU A 170 -12.33 -12.29 22.00
C LEU A 170 -11.45 -11.91 23.18
N ASN A 171 -12.03 -11.31 24.21
CA ASN A 171 -11.35 -11.14 25.50
C ASN A 171 -11.56 -12.41 26.34
N ILE A 172 -10.50 -13.23 26.46
CA ILE A 172 -10.45 -14.46 27.25
C ILE A 172 -9.50 -14.33 28.45
N SER A 173 -9.37 -13.13 29.00
CA SER A 173 -8.51 -12.86 30.16
C SER A 173 -8.93 -13.60 31.43
N ASN A 174 -10.17 -14.08 31.48
CA ASN A 174 -10.62 -14.99 32.53
C ASN A 174 -10.19 -16.42 32.21
N THR A 175 -9.49 -17.08 33.13
CA THR A 175 -8.92 -18.43 32.97
C THR A 175 -9.94 -19.53 32.68
N ASN A 176 -11.23 -19.27 32.88
CA ASN A 176 -12.30 -20.21 32.62
C ASN A 176 -13.01 -19.99 31.28
N LEU A 177 -12.57 -19.00 30.50
CA LEU A 177 -13.16 -18.73 29.17
C LEU A 177 -12.38 -19.47 28.08
N TYR A 178 -13.13 -20.17 27.26
CA TYR A 178 -12.65 -20.80 26.03
C TYR A 178 -13.78 -20.80 25.01
N SER A 179 -13.43 -20.94 23.75
CA SER A 179 -14.39 -21.08 22.65
C SER A 179 -14.15 -22.39 21.92
N ASN A 180 -15.21 -23.14 21.71
CA ASN A 180 -15.17 -24.35 20.89
C ASN A 180 -15.83 -24.08 19.54
N PHE A 181 -15.12 -24.47 18.48
CA PHE A 181 -15.65 -24.51 17.13
C PHE A 181 -15.88 -25.99 16.77
N ILE A 182 -17.15 -26.34 16.54
CA ILE A 182 -17.51 -27.68 16.13
C ILE A 182 -17.85 -27.62 14.64
N PHE A 183 -17.06 -28.28 13.82
CA PHE A 183 -17.35 -28.40 12.40
C PHE A 183 -18.45 -29.44 12.20
N SER A 184 -19.45 -29.11 11.39
CA SER A 184 -20.46 -30.07 10.96
C SER A 184 -19.81 -31.20 10.13
N ASP A 185 -20.46 -32.36 10.08
CA ASP A 185 -19.88 -33.54 9.44
C ASP A 185 -19.56 -33.32 7.95
N ASP A 186 -20.38 -32.51 7.26
CA ASP A 186 -20.17 -32.11 5.88
C ASP A 186 -18.97 -31.15 5.69
N LYS A 187 -18.44 -30.56 6.76
CA LYS A 187 -17.29 -29.67 6.77
C LYS A 187 -16.00 -30.31 7.27
N LYS A 188 -16.07 -31.56 7.76
CA LYS A 188 -14.89 -32.30 8.17
C LYS A 188 -14.07 -32.66 6.94
N GLN A 189 -12.79 -32.33 6.96
CA GLN A 189 -11.86 -32.62 5.88
C GLN A 189 -10.58 -33.24 6.42
N GLU A 190 -10.02 -34.17 5.65
CA GLU A 190 -8.64 -34.63 5.86
C GLU A 190 -7.70 -33.64 5.19
N LEU A 191 -6.87 -32.99 5.98
CA LEU A 191 -5.91 -31.99 5.51
C LEU A 191 -4.50 -32.59 5.57
N SER A 192 -3.83 -32.71 4.44
CA SER A 192 -2.42 -33.11 4.37
C SER A 192 -1.47 -31.94 4.62
N ASN A 193 -1.90 -30.72 4.28
CA ASN A 193 -1.16 -29.48 4.52
C ASN A 193 -2.12 -28.41 5.05
N PHE A 194 -1.71 -27.72 6.10
CA PHE A 194 -2.50 -26.63 6.67
C PHE A 194 -1.59 -25.58 7.32
N THR A 195 -2.12 -24.38 7.47
CA THR A 195 -1.48 -23.29 8.20
C THR A 195 -2.45 -22.80 9.28
N TYR A 196 -1.92 -22.60 10.49
CA TYR A 196 -2.64 -21.91 11.55
C TYR A 196 -2.06 -20.53 11.72
N GLU A 197 -2.93 -19.52 11.69
CA GLU A 197 -2.58 -18.15 11.99
C GLU A 197 -3.40 -17.70 13.19
N ILE A 198 -2.72 -17.29 14.26
CA ILE A 198 -3.35 -16.78 15.47
C ILE A 198 -2.67 -15.47 15.84
N LYS A 199 -3.47 -14.43 15.95
CA LYS A 199 -3.05 -13.15 16.51
C LYS A 199 -3.60 -13.05 17.92
N CYS A 200 -2.71 -12.97 18.91
CA CYS A 200 -3.11 -12.88 20.31
C CYS A 200 -2.32 -11.79 21.04
N TYR A 201 -2.98 -11.21 22.04
CA TYR A 201 -2.39 -10.26 22.97
C TYR A 201 -2.38 -10.89 24.36
N SER A 202 -1.23 -10.85 25.05
CA SER A 202 -1.09 -11.35 26.42
C SER A 202 -0.36 -10.33 27.27
N GLN A 203 -0.90 -10.04 28.44
CA GLN A 203 -0.24 -9.20 29.44
C GLN A 203 0.85 -9.98 30.19
N GLU A 204 0.66 -11.27 30.38
CA GLU A 204 1.65 -12.17 30.95
C GLU A 204 1.54 -13.57 30.36
N TRP A 205 2.64 -14.33 30.38
CA TRP A 205 2.67 -15.71 29.95
C TRP A 205 2.58 -16.63 31.17
N HIS A 206 1.73 -17.64 31.06
CA HIS A 206 1.61 -18.70 32.06
C HIS A 206 2.14 -20.02 31.52
N ARG A 207 2.58 -20.89 32.41
CA ARG A 207 2.95 -22.26 32.05
C ARG A 207 1.73 -23.00 31.50
N ILE A 208 1.94 -23.74 30.42
CA ILE A 208 0.92 -24.55 29.75
C ILE A 208 -0.27 -23.69 29.25
N ALA A 209 0.03 -22.45 28.82
CA ALA A 209 -0.99 -21.61 28.21
C ALA A 209 -1.34 -22.13 26.83
N ARG A 210 -2.48 -22.76 26.68
CA ARG A 210 -2.97 -23.31 25.42
C ARG A 210 -3.62 -22.22 24.60
N LEU A 211 -3.13 -21.97 23.38
CA LEU A 211 -3.73 -21.03 22.43
C LEU A 211 -4.86 -21.66 21.65
N CYS A 212 -4.61 -22.84 21.10
CA CYS A 212 -5.63 -23.62 20.39
C CYS A 212 -5.30 -25.10 20.45
N SER A 213 -6.34 -25.92 20.29
CA SER A 213 -6.20 -27.36 20.11
C SER A 213 -7.22 -27.87 19.10
N PHE A 214 -6.81 -28.87 18.33
CA PHE A 214 -7.64 -29.57 17.38
C PHE A 214 -7.67 -31.03 17.79
N THR A 215 -8.86 -31.56 17.95
CA THR A 215 -9.06 -32.95 18.37
C THR A 215 -9.86 -33.67 17.30
N SER A 216 -9.45 -34.86 16.94
CA SER A 216 -10.24 -35.73 16.04
C SER A 216 -11.58 -36.10 16.66
N ALA A 217 -12.53 -36.53 15.83
CA ALA A 217 -13.86 -36.90 16.29
C ALA A 217 -13.85 -38.07 17.28
N ASP A 218 -12.87 -38.95 17.20
CA ASP A 218 -12.66 -40.09 18.12
C ASP A 218 -11.83 -39.71 19.35
N GLU A 219 -11.45 -38.44 19.51
CA GLU A 219 -10.62 -37.88 20.60
C GLU A 219 -9.21 -38.51 20.74
N GLN A 220 -8.83 -39.43 19.85
CA GLN A 220 -7.58 -40.17 19.92
C GLN A 220 -6.38 -39.36 19.39
N ARG A 221 -6.65 -38.36 18.57
CA ARG A 221 -5.62 -37.51 17.97
C ARG A 221 -5.87 -36.07 18.29
N SER A 222 -4.91 -35.45 18.88
CA SER A 222 -4.96 -34.00 19.14
C SER A 222 -3.68 -33.31 18.71
N SER A 223 -3.82 -32.15 18.19
CA SER A 223 -2.71 -31.21 17.93
C SER A 223 -2.99 -29.93 18.66
N MET A 224 -1.96 -29.30 19.23
CA MET A 224 -2.16 -28.08 20.00
C MET A 224 -1.00 -27.13 19.86
N LEU A 225 -1.32 -25.85 19.97
CA LEU A 225 -0.37 -24.75 20.06
C LEU A 225 -0.44 -24.19 21.48
N ARG A 226 0.70 -24.12 22.17
CA ARG A 226 0.78 -23.71 23.59
C ARG A 226 2.09 -23.04 23.94
N PHE A 227 2.14 -22.43 25.11
CA PHE A 227 3.34 -21.85 25.70
C PHE A 227 3.79 -22.61 26.95
N GLY A 228 5.09 -22.62 27.19
CA GLY A 228 5.71 -22.86 28.49
C GLY A 228 5.54 -24.23 29.13
N GLU A 229 5.79 -25.32 28.42
CA GLU A 229 5.73 -26.67 29.00
C GLU A 229 7.07 -27.41 29.00
N ASN A 230 7.18 -28.43 29.86
CA ASN A 230 8.30 -29.35 29.93
C ASN A 230 9.68 -28.70 30.07
N GLY A 231 9.80 -27.74 30.99
CA GLY A 231 11.07 -27.06 31.26
C GLY A 231 11.45 -25.99 30.24
N LEU A 232 10.57 -25.72 29.27
CA LEU A 232 10.74 -24.60 28.35
C LEU A 232 10.46 -23.25 29.03
N ASP A 233 11.03 -22.18 28.45
CA ASP A 233 10.71 -20.82 28.87
C ASP A 233 9.21 -20.57 28.71
N ILE A 234 8.62 -19.83 29.61
CA ILE A 234 7.16 -19.58 29.64
C ILE A 234 6.63 -18.87 28.38
N ASN A 235 7.51 -18.17 27.69
CA ASN A 235 7.20 -17.45 26.42
C ASN A 235 7.68 -18.21 25.17
N ALA A 236 8.05 -19.49 25.30
CA ALA A 236 8.37 -20.36 24.18
C ALA A 236 7.10 -20.99 23.61
N LEU A 237 6.83 -20.77 22.33
CA LEU A 237 5.72 -21.38 21.62
C LEU A 237 6.08 -22.82 21.24
N GLN A 238 5.18 -23.74 21.52
CA GLN A 238 5.31 -25.15 21.18
C GLN A 238 4.11 -25.63 20.38
N TRP A 239 4.38 -26.29 19.25
CA TRP A 239 3.42 -27.12 18.54
C TRP A 239 3.57 -28.57 19.01
N VAL A 240 2.48 -29.20 19.42
CA VAL A 240 2.42 -30.60 19.81
C VAL A 240 1.46 -31.34 18.90
N SER A 241 1.87 -32.49 18.41
CA SER A 241 1.05 -33.38 17.59
C SER A 241 1.28 -34.84 18.01
N PRO A 242 0.47 -35.80 17.54
CA PRO A 242 0.68 -37.23 17.79
C PRO A 242 2.04 -37.75 17.30
N SER A 243 2.64 -37.10 16.31
CA SER A 243 3.93 -37.46 15.73
C SER A 243 5.13 -36.79 16.40
N GLY A 244 4.93 -35.91 17.36
CA GLY A 244 6.00 -35.18 18.06
C GLY A 244 5.68 -33.72 18.35
N SER A 245 6.73 -33.00 18.77
CA SER A 245 6.60 -31.58 19.08
C SER A 245 7.71 -30.75 18.45
N ILE A 246 7.37 -29.50 18.10
CA ILE A 246 8.28 -28.49 17.58
C ILE A 246 8.22 -27.31 18.53
N VAL A 247 9.38 -26.75 18.88
CA VAL A 247 9.50 -25.55 19.72
C VAL A 247 10.05 -24.41 18.89
N SER A 248 9.40 -23.25 19.00
CA SER A 248 9.89 -22.03 18.34
C SER A 248 11.21 -21.57 18.94
N SER A 249 12.15 -21.19 18.09
CA SER A 249 13.37 -20.47 18.49
C SER A 249 13.07 -19.01 18.94
N THR A 250 11.96 -18.44 18.47
CA THR A 250 11.51 -17.11 18.85
C THR A 250 10.86 -17.13 20.23
N ARG A 251 11.14 -16.09 21.04
CA ARG A 251 10.48 -15.83 22.32
C ARG A 251 9.52 -14.68 22.14
N PHE A 252 8.32 -14.83 22.67
CA PHE A 252 7.24 -13.87 22.50
C PHE A 252 7.22 -12.87 23.67
N SER A 253 7.01 -11.60 23.35
CA SER A 253 6.90 -10.54 24.34
C SER A 253 5.45 -10.38 24.79
N THR A 254 5.25 -9.84 26.00
CA THR A 254 3.96 -9.37 26.49
C THR A 254 3.63 -7.98 25.94
N ASP A 255 2.38 -7.54 26.08
CA ASP A 255 1.89 -6.20 25.74
C ASP A 255 2.14 -5.80 24.29
N ARG A 256 2.09 -6.77 23.38
CA ARG A 256 2.21 -6.60 21.91
C ARG A 256 1.20 -7.46 21.18
N TRP A 257 0.78 -6.96 20.00
CA TRP A 257 -0.04 -7.68 19.04
C TRP A 257 0.80 -8.39 17.98
#